data_1e85748fdafba2af3c92afa5b3c995db
#
_entry.id   1e85748fdafba2af3c92afa5b3c995db
#
_cell.length_a   1.000
_cell.length_b   1.000
_cell.length_c   1.000
_cell.angle_alpha   90.00
_cell.angle_beta   90.00
_cell.angle_gamma   90.00
#
_symmetry.space_group_name_H-M   'P 1'
#
loop_
_entity.id
_entity.type
_entity.pdbx_description
1 polymer ?
#
loop_
_entity_poly.entity_id
_entity_poly.type
_entity_poly.pdbx_seq_one_letter_code
_entity_poly.pdbx_strand_id
1 'polypeptide(L)'
;MSTSNYKKKENKNVKALFSVVCLCIVSLGLIVYFSTTTRDKDDTVNEPTTIVETTEVQHAVTAKETTTQKEKATQNTAKKQTTEKATMEQNENNTPYKSYYKYPLGEAVTKGYSEELTLNKTLNDYRAHTAVDFSGALGDKVVAINDGLVTNVYNDSMYGLCVEIDHGAKLVARYCGLESASVKKGDFVDIGNTIGTLGKIPCESSDGVHLHLYTKLNNQTVNPLDVMSKTE
;
A
#
# COMPACT_ATOMS: atom_id res chain seq x y z
N MET A 1 8.22 -65.17 15.22
CA MET A 1 8.07 -63.81 15.76
C MET A 1 9.44 -63.26 16.06
N SER A 2 9.95 -62.40 15.21
CA SER A 2 11.26 -61.74 15.37
C SER A 2 11.05 -60.25 15.54
N THR A 3 11.27 -59.75 16.74
CA THR A 3 11.18 -58.33 17.06
C THR A 3 12.50 -57.66 16.75
N SER A 4 12.53 -56.89 15.66
CA SER A 4 13.68 -56.07 15.28
C SER A 4 13.80 -54.85 16.20
N ASN A 5 14.82 -54.83 17.05
CA ASN A 5 15.20 -53.68 17.88
C ASN A 5 15.90 -52.63 17.01
N TYR A 6 15.19 -51.58 16.59
CA TYR A 6 15.76 -50.43 15.92
C TYR A 6 16.42 -49.50 16.99
N LYS A 7 17.73 -49.58 17.16
CA LYS A 7 18.50 -48.61 17.96
C LYS A 7 18.63 -47.29 17.19
N LYS A 8 17.89 -46.23 17.64
CA LYS A 8 18.02 -44.87 17.13
C LYS A 8 19.42 -44.34 17.42
N LYS A 9 20.23 -44.21 16.37
CA LYS A 9 21.60 -43.64 16.46
C LYS A 9 21.46 -42.13 16.73
N GLU A 10 21.68 -41.69 17.98
CA GLU A 10 21.69 -40.28 18.32
C GLU A 10 22.83 -39.54 17.58
N ASN A 11 22.50 -38.55 16.77
CA ASN A 11 23.46 -37.83 15.96
C ASN A 11 24.17 -36.78 16.83
N LYS A 12 25.34 -37.13 17.40
CA LYS A 12 26.14 -36.25 18.26
C LYS A 12 26.48 -34.92 17.60
N ASN A 13 26.54 -34.88 16.27
CA ASN A 13 26.83 -33.67 15.49
C ASN A 13 25.68 -32.64 15.53
N VAL A 14 24.42 -33.08 15.68
CA VAL A 14 23.25 -32.16 15.77
C VAL A 14 23.25 -31.44 17.11
N LYS A 15 23.60 -32.10 18.21
CA LYS A 15 23.72 -31.48 19.55
C LYS A 15 24.84 -30.44 19.57
N ALA A 16 26.00 -30.74 18.93
CA ALA A 16 27.10 -29.82 18.83
C ALA A 16 26.75 -28.60 17.96
N LEU A 17 26.05 -28.79 16.83
CA LEU A 17 25.60 -27.70 15.97
C LEU A 17 24.59 -26.77 16.69
N PHE A 18 23.66 -27.36 17.44
CA PHE A 18 22.71 -26.60 18.23
C PHE A 18 23.38 -25.74 19.32
N SER A 19 24.39 -26.28 20.01
CA SER A 19 25.14 -25.53 21.03
C SER A 19 25.92 -24.37 20.43
N VAL A 20 26.49 -24.52 19.23
CA VAL A 20 27.20 -23.43 18.55
C VAL A 20 26.24 -22.32 18.15
N VAL A 21 25.08 -22.66 17.60
CA VAL A 21 24.06 -21.68 17.21
C VAL A 21 23.54 -20.89 18.41
N CYS A 22 23.28 -21.55 19.56
CA CYS A 22 22.85 -20.87 20.78
C CYS A 22 23.94 -19.91 21.31
N LEU A 23 25.22 -20.29 21.25
CA LEU A 23 26.33 -19.41 21.65
C LEU A 23 26.43 -18.17 20.76
N CYS A 24 26.23 -18.31 19.45
CA CYS A 24 26.22 -17.18 18.51
C CYS A 24 25.09 -16.20 18.79
N ILE A 25 23.89 -16.69 19.12
CA ILE A 25 22.73 -15.83 19.44
C ILE A 25 23.00 -15.04 20.73
N VAL A 26 23.58 -15.67 21.75
CA VAL A 26 23.90 -14.98 23.01
C VAL A 26 24.98 -13.91 22.81
N SER A 27 26.02 -14.20 21.99
CA SER A 27 27.08 -13.22 21.70
C SER A 27 26.56 -12.01 20.91
N LEU A 28 25.65 -12.21 19.95
CA LEU A 28 24.99 -11.12 19.22
C LEU A 28 24.10 -10.27 20.13
N GLY A 29 23.36 -10.89 21.05
CA GLY A 29 22.56 -10.18 22.05
C GLY A 29 23.40 -9.30 22.98
N LEU A 30 24.58 -9.76 23.41
CA LEU A 30 25.49 -8.97 24.21
C LEU A 30 26.08 -7.76 23.44
N ILE A 31 26.42 -7.93 22.17
CA ILE A 31 26.93 -6.82 21.34
C ILE A 31 25.87 -5.73 21.20
N VAL A 32 24.61 -6.10 20.93
CA VAL A 32 23.49 -5.12 20.83
C VAL A 32 23.26 -4.44 22.19
N TYR A 33 23.27 -5.19 23.29
CA TYR A 33 23.10 -4.62 24.64
C TYR A 33 24.18 -3.58 24.97
N PHE A 34 25.45 -3.88 24.72
CA PHE A 34 26.54 -2.93 24.96
C PHE A 34 26.50 -1.73 24.01
N SER A 35 26.06 -1.89 22.76
CA SER A 35 25.93 -0.78 21.81
C SER A 35 24.83 0.22 22.18
N THR A 36 23.80 -0.21 22.89
CA THR A 36 22.71 0.69 23.33
C THR A 36 23.01 1.41 24.64
N THR A 37 23.95 0.88 25.46
CA THR A 37 24.26 1.45 26.79
C THR A 37 25.33 2.58 26.73
N THR A 38 25.99 2.80 25.59
CA THR A 38 27.07 3.81 25.46
C THR A 38 26.64 5.08 24.74
N ARG A 39 25.34 5.32 24.58
CA ARG A 39 24.82 6.54 23.93
C ARG A 39 24.10 7.46 24.91
N ASP A 40 24.81 7.94 25.92
CA ASP A 40 24.46 9.15 26.66
C ASP A 40 25.73 9.80 27.17
N LYS A 41 26.21 10.82 26.46
CA LYS A 41 26.81 12.05 27.05
C LYS A 41 27.19 13.04 25.94
N ASP A 42 26.58 14.21 26.09
CA ASP A 42 27.04 15.54 25.75
C ASP A 42 27.60 15.82 24.34
N ASP A 43 26.85 16.67 23.61
CA ASP A 43 27.51 17.90 23.11
C ASP A 43 26.47 18.98 22.84
N THR A 44 26.49 19.98 23.72
CA THR A 44 25.94 21.31 23.56
C THR A 44 26.82 22.08 22.58
N VAL A 45 26.31 22.53 21.46
CA VAL A 45 26.93 23.57 20.64
C VAL A 45 25.87 24.57 20.19
N ASN A 46 25.93 25.71 20.85
CA ASN A 46 25.64 27.10 20.48
C ASN A 46 25.00 27.45 19.13
N GLU A 47 23.83 28.08 19.22
CA GLU A 47 23.34 29.05 18.23
C GLU A 47 24.29 30.22 18.05
N PRO A 48 24.29 30.84 16.87
CA PRO A 48 24.45 32.31 16.79
C PRO A 48 23.15 32.97 16.33
N THR A 49 22.57 33.72 17.23
CA THR A 49 21.60 34.78 17.01
C THR A 49 22.13 35.80 15.98
N THR A 50 21.34 36.04 14.94
CA THR A 50 21.47 37.29 14.16
C THR A 50 20.09 37.91 14.03
N ILE A 51 19.95 39.01 14.74
CA ILE A 51 18.86 39.99 14.69
C ILE A 51 19.12 40.91 13.48
N VAL A 52 18.16 41.08 12.61
CA VAL A 52 17.98 42.27 11.76
C VAL A 52 16.47 42.44 11.57
N GLU A 53 15.89 43.24 12.33
CA GLU A 53 15.40 44.62 12.21
C GLU A 53 14.31 44.85 11.14
N THR A 54 13.22 45.26 11.68
CA THR A 54 11.94 45.76 11.22
C THR A 54 12.05 46.80 10.10
N THR A 55 11.15 46.71 9.11
CA THR A 55 10.58 47.91 8.49
C THR A 55 9.11 47.70 8.16
N GLU A 56 8.25 48.33 8.95
CA GLU A 56 6.86 48.63 8.64
C GLU A 56 6.78 49.60 7.46
N VAL A 57 5.92 49.34 6.52
CA VAL A 57 5.28 50.42 5.73
C VAL A 57 3.78 50.13 5.66
N GLN A 58 3.05 50.90 6.44
CA GLN A 58 1.62 51.09 6.30
C GLN A 58 1.36 51.94 5.06
N HIS A 59 0.39 51.55 4.24
CA HIS A 59 -0.48 52.51 3.58
C HIS A 59 -1.92 52.02 3.47
N ALA A 60 -2.76 52.91 3.93
CA ALA A 60 -4.16 52.77 4.17
C ALA A 60 -5.02 53.04 2.92
N VAL A 61 -6.19 52.40 2.96
CA VAL A 61 -7.55 52.87 2.57
C VAL A 61 -7.80 53.36 1.12
N THR A 62 -8.71 52.69 0.43
CA THR A 62 -9.94 53.34 -0.01
C THR A 62 -10.98 52.32 -0.44
N ALA A 63 -12.13 52.36 0.22
CA ALA A 63 -13.38 51.70 -0.17
C ALA A 63 -14.01 52.44 -1.35
N LYS A 64 -14.64 51.69 -2.25
CA LYS A 64 -15.79 52.21 -3.00
C LYS A 64 -16.74 51.10 -3.39
N GLU A 65 -17.93 51.22 -2.89
CA GLU A 65 -19.15 50.50 -3.18
C GLU A 65 -19.64 50.62 -4.63
N THR A 66 -20.54 49.69 -4.93
CA THR A 66 -21.70 49.78 -5.85
C THR A 66 -21.46 48.98 -7.14
N THR A 67 -22.20 47.95 -7.47
CA THR A 67 -23.61 47.91 -7.81
C THR A 67 -24.04 46.47 -8.10
N THR A 68 -25.20 46.13 -7.59
CA THR A 68 -26.07 44.99 -7.81
C THR A 68 -26.33 44.70 -9.29
N GLN A 69 -26.15 43.46 -9.75
CA GLN A 69 -27.03 42.91 -10.77
C GLN A 69 -27.42 41.48 -10.45
N LYS A 70 -28.74 41.32 -10.41
CA LYS A 70 -29.53 40.15 -10.12
C LYS A 70 -29.74 39.41 -11.44
N GLU A 71 -29.23 38.20 -11.59
CA GLU A 71 -29.73 37.29 -12.61
C GLU A 71 -29.91 35.88 -12.07
N LYS A 72 -31.12 35.57 -11.94
CA LYS A 72 -31.97 34.40 -12.16
C LYS A 72 -31.32 33.02 -11.95
N ALA A 73 -31.72 32.42 -10.83
CA ALA A 73 -31.55 31.03 -10.48
C ALA A 73 -32.08 30.09 -11.57
N THR A 74 -31.21 29.20 -12.04
CA THR A 74 -31.66 27.94 -12.62
C THR A 74 -31.34 26.87 -11.59
N GLN A 75 -32.37 26.35 -10.98
CA GLN A 75 -32.33 25.21 -10.09
C GLN A 75 -31.91 23.97 -10.90
N ASN A 76 -30.67 23.54 -10.76
CA ASN A 76 -30.30 22.16 -11.03
C ASN A 76 -30.39 21.40 -9.71
N THR A 77 -31.42 20.61 -9.63
CA THR A 77 -31.72 19.67 -8.55
C THR A 77 -30.57 18.69 -8.45
N ALA A 78 -29.59 18.97 -7.58
CA ALA A 78 -28.64 17.98 -7.13
C ALA A 78 -29.39 16.92 -6.33
N LYS A 79 -29.58 15.77 -6.94
CA LYS A 79 -30.12 14.56 -6.32
C LYS A 79 -29.17 14.21 -5.16
N LYS A 80 -29.63 14.56 -3.94
CA LYS A 80 -28.97 14.17 -2.69
C LYS A 80 -29.01 12.65 -2.63
N GLN A 81 -27.91 12.02 -3.03
CA GLN A 81 -27.68 10.60 -2.79
C GLN A 81 -27.52 10.42 -1.28
N THR A 82 -28.60 9.97 -0.66
CA THR A 82 -28.61 9.50 0.72
C THR A 82 -27.69 8.28 0.74
N THR A 83 -26.50 8.45 1.29
CA THR A 83 -25.61 7.35 1.61
C THR A 83 -26.28 6.57 2.73
N GLU A 84 -27.05 5.55 2.39
CA GLU A 84 -27.43 4.53 3.34
C GLU A 84 -26.13 3.89 3.81
N LYS A 85 -25.86 4.04 5.10
CA LYS A 85 -24.78 3.37 5.79
C LYS A 85 -25.12 1.88 5.78
N ALA A 86 -24.72 1.18 4.70
CA ALA A 86 -24.80 -0.26 4.64
C ALA A 86 -23.92 -0.81 5.78
N THR A 87 -24.56 -1.33 6.80
CA THR A 87 -23.93 -2.17 7.81
C THR A 87 -23.54 -3.45 7.06
N MET A 88 -22.27 -3.57 6.72
CA MET A 88 -21.76 -4.71 5.97
C MET A 88 -21.70 -5.91 6.89
N GLU A 89 -22.63 -6.81 6.72
CA GLU A 89 -22.39 -8.22 7.02
C GLU A 89 -21.28 -8.69 6.07
N GLN A 90 -20.19 -9.23 6.62
CA GLN A 90 -19.16 -9.87 5.80
C GLN A 90 -19.86 -10.88 4.90
N ASN A 91 -19.78 -10.65 3.59
CA ASN A 91 -20.44 -11.50 2.63
C ASN A 91 -19.70 -12.85 2.61
N GLU A 92 -20.18 -13.82 3.39
CA GLU A 92 -19.66 -15.18 3.39
C GLU A 92 -19.97 -15.93 2.07
N ASN A 93 -20.68 -15.27 1.15
CA ASN A 93 -20.97 -15.82 -0.16
C ASN A 93 -19.67 -15.94 -0.98
N ASN A 94 -19.50 -17.10 -1.58
CA ASN A 94 -18.32 -17.49 -2.35
C ASN A 94 -18.24 -16.82 -3.73
N THR A 95 -19.00 -15.71 -3.96
CA THR A 95 -19.07 -14.96 -5.21
C THR A 95 -18.55 -13.54 -5.04
N PRO A 96 -17.80 -12.98 -6.01
CA PRO A 96 -17.43 -11.58 -6.01
C PRO A 96 -18.69 -10.70 -6.04
N TYR A 97 -18.56 -9.43 -5.64
CA TYR A 97 -19.69 -8.50 -5.64
C TYR A 97 -20.26 -8.26 -7.04
N LYS A 98 -19.40 -8.26 -8.08
CA LYS A 98 -19.80 -8.25 -9.51
C LYS A 98 -19.11 -9.38 -10.25
N SER A 99 -19.76 -9.89 -11.29
CA SER A 99 -19.21 -10.96 -12.15
C SER A 99 -18.19 -10.44 -13.18
N TYR A 100 -17.98 -9.13 -13.28
CA TYR A 100 -17.05 -8.50 -14.22
C TYR A 100 -16.10 -7.56 -13.48
N TYR A 101 -14.98 -7.23 -14.12
CA TYR A 101 -13.92 -6.42 -13.56
C TYR A 101 -13.63 -5.22 -14.46
N LYS A 102 -13.03 -4.18 -13.86
CA LYS A 102 -12.52 -3.02 -14.57
C LYS A 102 -11.03 -2.89 -14.32
N TYR A 103 -10.25 -2.50 -15.32
CA TYR A 103 -8.84 -2.20 -15.11
C TYR A 103 -8.69 -1.01 -14.14
N PRO A 104 -7.74 -1.10 -13.18
CA PRO A 104 -7.61 -0.09 -12.11
C PRO A 104 -7.01 1.22 -12.59
N LEU A 105 -6.35 1.18 -13.74
CA LEU A 105 -5.74 2.30 -14.45
C LEU A 105 -6.01 2.10 -15.95
N GLY A 106 -5.08 2.34 -16.86
CA GLY A 106 -5.19 1.90 -18.25
C GLY A 106 -4.93 0.40 -18.40
N GLU A 107 -5.11 -0.13 -19.61
CA GLU A 107 -4.84 -1.54 -19.94
C GLU A 107 -3.34 -1.84 -20.17
N ALA A 108 -2.49 -0.81 -20.22
CA ALA A 108 -1.07 -0.95 -20.51
C ALA A 108 -0.34 -1.54 -19.30
N VAL A 109 0.17 -2.75 -19.44
CA VAL A 109 0.98 -3.46 -18.43
C VAL A 109 2.46 -3.23 -18.75
N THR A 110 3.23 -2.76 -17.77
CA THR A 110 4.69 -2.59 -17.85
C THR A 110 5.45 -3.80 -17.34
N LYS A 111 4.88 -4.50 -16.33
CA LYS A 111 5.48 -5.71 -15.76
C LYS A 111 4.37 -6.67 -15.33
N GLY A 112 4.46 -7.89 -15.81
CA GLY A 112 3.49 -8.95 -15.53
C GLY A 112 3.80 -9.70 -14.23
N TYR A 113 2.83 -10.52 -13.80
CA TYR A 113 3.01 -11.48 -12.72
C TYR A 113 4.04 -12.55 -13.10
N SER A 114 4.98 -12.83 -12.20
CA SER A 114 5.96 -13.90 -12.34
C SER A 114 6.39 -14.42 -10.97
N GLU A 115 6.41 -15.73 -10.82
CA GLU A 115 7.00 -16.43 -9.67
C GLU A 115 8.51 -16.64 -9.84
N GLU A 116 9.02 -16.46 -11.04
CA GLU A 116 10.44 -16.53 -11.32
C GLU A 116 11.19 -15.31 -10.75
N LEU A 117 12.40 -15.55 -10.25
CA LEU A 117 13.23 -14.48 -9.73
C LEU A 117 13.79 -13.63 -10.88
N THR A 118 13.43 -12.36 -10.89
CA THR A 118 13.92 -11.35 -11.83
C THR A 118 14.69 -10.25 -11.10
N LEU A 119 15.64 -9.62 -11.78
CA LEU A 119 16.40 -8.52 -11.19
C LEU A 119 15.50 -7.30 -10.93
N ASN A 120 15.42 -6.92 -9.65
CA ASN A 120 14.89 -5.61 -9.26
C ASN A 120 16.04 -4.58 -9.34
N LYS A 121 15.97 -3.68 -10.32
CA LYS A 121 17.04 -2.71 -10.60
C LYS A 121 17.18 -1.65 -9.51
N THR A 122 16.09 -1.33 -8.80
CA THR A 122 16.10 -0.33 -7.72
C THR A 122 16.84 -0.84 -6.50
N LEU A 123 16.62 -2.10 -6.12
CA LEU A 123 17.18 -2.72 -4.93
C LEU A 123 18.44 -3.52 -5.22
N ASN A 124 18.73 -3.76 -6.52
CA ASN A 124 19.84 -4.59 -7.01
C ASN A 124 19.83 -5.99 -6.41
N ASP A 125 18.66 -6.61 -6.35
CA ASP A 125 18.45 -7.98 -5.88
C ASP A 125 17.53 -8.77 -6.83
N TYR A 126 17.39 -10.07 -6.58
CA TYR A 126 16.51 -10.94 -7.36
C TYR A 126 15.29 -11.32 -6.53
N ARG A 127 14.09 -11.06 -7.08
CA ARG A 127 12.81 -11.37 -6.45
C ARG A 127 11.74 -11.77 -7.45
N ALA A 128 10.75 -12.51 -7.00
CA ALA A 128 9.52 -12.74 -7.75
C ALA A 128 8.70 -11.45 -7.82
N HIS A 129 8.00 -11.24 -8.92
CA HIS A 129 7.06 -10.14 -9.10
C HIS A 129 5.63 -10.69 -9.09
N THR A 130 5.05 -10.85 -7.89
CA THR A 130 3.75 -11.48 -7.68
C THR A 130 2.58 -10.49 -7.75
N ALA A 131 2.67 -9.53 -8.66
CA ALA A 131 1.73 -8.47 -8.94
C ALA A 131 1.68 -8.17 -10.45
N VAL A 132 0.86 -7.22 -10.85
CA VAL A 132 0.88 -6.64 -12.19
C VAL A 132 1.04 -5.13 -12.07
N ASP A 133 1.99 -4.58 -12.83
CA ASP A 133 2.25 -3.15 -12.88
C ASP A 133 1.55 -2.53 -14.08
N PHE A 134 0.65 -1.59 -13.82
CA PHE A 134 -0.08 -0.84 -14.83
C PHE A 134 0.57 0.53 -15.05
N SER A 135 0.89 0.84 -16.30
CA SER A 135 1.49 2.12 -16.69
C SER A 135 0.57 3.29 -16.43
N GLY A 136 1.12 4.41 -15.94
CA GLY A 136 0.40 5.66 -15.77
C GLY A 136 1.32 6.84 -15.53
N ALA A 137 0.73 8.02 -15.35
CA ALA A 137 1.40 9.25 -14.98
C ALA A 137 1.09 9.62 -13.52
N LEU A 138 1.98 10.41 -12.91
CA LEU A 138 1.73 10.96 -11.57
C LEU A 138 0.39 11.71 -11.54
N GLY A 139 -0.43 11.41 -10.55
CA GLY A 139 -1.74 12.02 -10.37
C GLY A 139 -2.88 11.36 -11.15
N ASP A 140 -2.63 10.36 -11.98
CA ASP A 140 -3.69 9.60 -12.66
C ASP A 140 -4.62 8.96 -11.64
N LYS A 141 -5.93 8.93 -11.96
CA LYS A 141 -6.94 8.34 -11.09
C LYS A 141 -6.83 6.83 -11.11
N VAL A 142 -6.66 6.26 -9.92
CA VAL A 142 -6.71 4.80 -9.72
C VAL A 142 -8.11 4.44 -9.25
N VAL A 143 -8.70 3.39 -9.85
CA VAL A 143 -10.08 2.98 -9.58
C VAL A 143 -10.15 1.55 -9.05
N ALA A 144 -11.22 1.23 -8.32
CA ALA A 144 -11.48 -0.11 -7.82
C ALA A 144 -11.79 -1.08 -8.98
N ILE A 145 -11.17 -2.26 -8.98
CA ILE A 145 -11.37 -3.30 -10.02
C ILE A 145 -12.75 -3.96 -9.94
N ASN A 146 -13.38 -3.95 -8.78
CA ASN A 146 -14.73 -4.50 -8.52
C ASN A 146 -15.34 -3.74 -7.33
N ASP A 147 -16.62 -3.98 -7.03
CA ASP A 147 -17.23 -3.52 -5.77
C ASP A 147 -16.44 -4.13 -4.60
N GLY A 148 -16.38 -3.44 -3.45
CA GLY A 148 -15.67 -3.99 -2.31
C GLY A 148 -15.62 -3.09 -1.08
N LEU A 149 -15.16 -3.70 0.02
CA LEU A 149 -14.94 -3.04 1.30
C LEU A 149 -13.46 -2.69 1.45
N VAL A 150 -13.15 -1.43 1.71
CA VAL A 150 -11.78 -1.00 2.05
C VAL A 150 -11.41 -1.56 3.42
N THR A 151 -10.50 -2.53 3.44
CA THR A 151 -10.04 -3.19 4.68
C THR A 151 -8.87 -2.45 5.32
N ASN A 152 -8.03 -1.78 4.50
CA ASN A 152 -6.91 -1.02 5.02
C ASN A 152 -6.47 0.11 4.08
N VAL A 153 -5.90 1.17 4.68
CA VAL A 153 -5.18 2.26 3.98
C VAL A 153 -3.94 2.55 4.81
N TYR A 154 -2.75 2.39 4.25
CA TYR A 154 -1.50 2.48 5.00
C TYR A 154 -0.30 2.82 4.12
N ASN A 155 0.75 3.37 4.71
CA ASN A 155 2.04 3.55 4.06
C ASN A 155 2.93 2.34 4.28
N ASP A 156 3.42 1.76 3.19
CA ASP A 156 4.42 0.70 3.15
C ASP A 156 5.77 1.29 2.78
N SER A 157 6.85 0.88 3.46
CA SER A 157 8.20 1.43 3.21
C SER A 157 8.75 1.07 1.83
N MET A 158 8.30 -0.04 1.25
CA MET A 158 8.72 -0.52 -0.07
C MET A 158 7.77 -0.07 -1.18
N TYR A 159 6.46 -0.14 -0.93
CA TYR A 159 5.44 0.05 -1.94
C TYR A 159 4.73 1.41 -1.88
N GLY A 160 5.07 2.27 -0.91
CA GLY A 160 4.43 3.58 -0.71
C GLY A 160 3.04 3.47 -0.14
N LEU A 161 2.16 4.41 -0.46
CA LEU A 161 0.77 4.39 0.01
C LEU A 161 -0.01 3.27 -0.68
N CYS A 162 -0.64 2.42 0.13
CA CYS A 162 -1.41 1.27 -0.31
C CYS A 162 -2.85 1.36 0.19
N VAL A 163 -3.79 0.96 -0.67
CA VAL A 163 -5.19 0.71 -0.35
C VAL A 163 -5.46 -0.77 -0.54
N GLU A 164 -6.07 -1.42 0.45
CA GLU A 164 -6.47 -2.83 0.39
C GLU A 164 -7.98 -2.94 0.41
N ILE A 165 -8.55 -3.72 -0.51
CA ILE A 165 -9.98 -3.88 -0.71
C ILE A 165 -10.33 -5.38 -0.76
N ASP A 166 -11.30 -5.76 0.05
CA ASP A 166 -11.97 -7.06 -0.02
C ASP A 166 -13.12 -6.98 -1.04
N HIS A 167 -12.96 -7.68 -2.16
CA HIS A 167 -13.91 -7.72 -3.28
C HIS A 167 -14.92 -8.87 -3.17
N GLY A 168 -15.05 -9.50 -1.99
CA GLY A 168 -15.90 -10.66 -1.80
C GLY A 168 -15.27 -11.94 -2.37
N ALA A 169 -15.96 -13.09 -2.23
CA ALA A 169 -15.49 -14.41 -2.66
C ALA A 169 -14.04 -14.73 -2.24
N LYS A 170 -13.58 -14.17 -1.11
CA LYS A 170 -12.21 -14.28 -0.61
C LYS A 170 -11.15 -13.68 -1.56
N LEU A 171 -11.57 -12.76 -2.43
CA LEU A 171 -10.68 -11.99 -3.30
C LEU A 171 -10.32 -10.68 -2.59
N VAL A 172 -9.03 -10.51 -2.32
CA VAL A 172 -8.47 -9.27 -1.79
C VAL A 172 -7.51 -8.67 -2.82
N ALA A 173 -7.68 -7.39 -3.12
CA ALA A 173 -6.75 -6.63 -3.97
C ALA A 173 -6.04 -5.55 -3.15
N ARG A 174 -4.75 -5.36 -3.42
CA ARG A 174 -3.93 -4.31 -2.84
C ARG A 174 -3.37 -3.43 -3.95
N TYR A 175 -3.70 -2.14 -3.89
CA TYR A 175 -3.32 -1.09 -4.83
C TYR A 175 -2.19 -0.29 -4.22
N CYS A 176 -0.99 -0.39 -4.74
CA CYS A 176 0.20 0.26 -4.18
C CYS A 176 0.82 1.28 -5.14
N GLY A 177 1.61 2.20 -4.58
CA GLY A 177 2.21 3.28 -5.36
C GLY A 177 1.29 4.49 -5.50
N LEU A 178 0.36 4.70 -4.56
CA LEU A 178 -0.52 5.86 -4.58
C LEU A 178 0.20 7.09 -4.01
N GLU A 179 -0.15 8.27 -4.55
CA GLU A 179 0.21 9.57 -3.98
C GLU A 179 -0.80 9.98 -2.91
N SER A 180 -2.09 9.71 -3.18
CA SER A 180 -3.18 9.99 -2.25
C SER A 180 -4.23 8.90 -2.26
N ALA A 181 -4.90 8.68 -1.13
CA ALA A 181 -6.08 7.84 -1.03
C ALA A 181 -7.32 8.73 -0.91
N SER A 182 -8.34 8.45 -1.74
CA SER A 182 -9.65 9.11 -1.69
C SER A 182 -10.65 8.37 -0.81
N VAL A 183 -10.22 7.26 -0.22
CA VAL A 183 -11.01 6.35 0.60
C VAL A 183 -10.30 6.08 1.92
N LYS A 184 -11.04 5.57 2.91
CA LYS A 184 -10.53 5.14 4.21
C LYS A 184 -11.04 3.76 4.58
N LYS A 185 -10.40 3.12 5.54
CA LYS A 185 -10.84 1.84 6.09
C LYS A 185 -12.31 1.91 6.52
N GLY A 186 -13.07 0.92 6.07
CA GLY A 186 -14.51 0.77 6.31
C GLY A 186 -15.41 1.43 5.27
N ASP A 187 -14.85 2.13 4.27
CA ASP A 187 -15.63 2.62 3.14
C ASP A 187 -15.97 1.47 2.19
N PHE A 188 -17.17 1.49 1.63
CA PHE A 188 -17.54 0.63 0.51
C PHE A 188 -17.36 1.39 -0.79
N VAL A 189 -16.78 0.73 -1.79
CA VAL A 189 -16.54 1.30 -3.11
C VAL A 189 -17.24 0.47 -4.18
N ASP A 190 -17.81 1.13 -5.17
CA ASP A 190 -18.30 0.47 -6.36
C ASP A 190 -17.20 0.31 -7.39
N ILE A 191 -17.34 -0.67 -8.28
CA ILE A 191 -16.43 -0.88 -9.43
C ILE A 191 -16.22 0.42 -10.21
N GLY A 192 -14.97 0.77 -10.44
CA GLY A 192 -14.60 1.99 -11.17
C GLY A 192 -14.65 3.27 -10.34
N ASN A 193 -15.02 3.23 -9.06
CA ASN A 193 -14.90 4.39 -8.18
C ASN A 193 -13.42 4.71 -7.95
N THR A 194 -13.08 6.01 -7.97
CA THR A 194 -11.72 6.46 -7.68
C THR A 194 -11.38 6.18 -6.22
N ILE A 195 -10.28 5.44 -5.99
CA ILE A 195 -9.77 5.09 -4.66
C ILE A 195 -8.54 5.93 -4.27
N GLY A 196 -7.91 6.60 -5.24
CA GLY A 196 -6.76 7.45 -5.02
C GLY A 196 -6.17 7.97 -6.32
N THR A 197 -5.00 8.56 -6.22
CA THR A 197 -4.19 9.03 -7.36
C THR A 197 -2.84 8.34 -7.38
N LEU A 198 -2.30 8.12 -8.59
CA LEU A 198 -1.04 7.42 -8.81
C LEU A 198 0.14 8.25 -8.33
N GLY A 199 1.06 7.62 -7.62
CA GLY A 199 2.29 8.17 -7.07
C GLY A 199 3.53 7.41 -7.52
N LYS A 200 4.44 7.14 -6.58
CA LYS A 200 5.70 6.45 -6.81
C LYS A 200 5.84 5.25 -5.89
N ILE A 201 6.56 4.24 -6.38
CA ILE A 201 6.89 3.03 -5.61
C ILE A 201 8.38 3.07 -5.25
N PRO A 202 8.74 3.18 -3.95
CA PRO A 202 10.13 3.28 -3.53
C PRO A 202 11.01 2.12 -4.01
N CYS A 203 10.54 0.87 -3.87
CA CYS A 203 11.33 -0.32 -4.24
C CYS A 203 11.35 -0.63 -5.75
N GLU A 204 10.62 0.13 -6.58
CA GLU A 204 10.53 -0.02 -8.04
C GLU A 204 10.71 1.33 -8.75
N SER A 205 11.41 2.28 -8.09
CA SER A 205 11.61 3.64 -8.63
C SER A 205 12.35 3.68 -9.95
N SER A 206 13.16 2.67 -10.28
CA SER A 206 13.82 2.52 -11.58
C SER A 206 12.89 2.10 -12.71
N ASP A 207 11.69 1.61 -12.41
CA ASP A 207 10.72 1.10 -13.39
C ASP A 207 9.73 2.21 -13.83
N GLY A 208 9.90 3.45 -13.31
CA GLY A 208 9.05 4.60 -13.64
C GLY A 208 7.79 4.65 -12.78
N VAL A 209 6.81 5.47 -13.25
CA VAL A 209 5.52 5.62 -12.55
C VAL A 209 4.57 4.54 -13.02
N HIS A 210 4.04 3.76 -12.08
CA HIS A 210 3.11 2.67 -12.33
C HIS A 210 2.27 2.38 -11.08
N LEU A 211 1.14 1.71 -11.28
CA LEU A 211 0.36 1.11 -10.19
C LEU A 211 0.76 -0.35 -10.05
N HIS A 212 1.17 -0.75 -8.85
CA HIS A 212 1.46 -2.14 -8.49
C HIS A 212 0.20 -2.77 -7.88
N LEU A 213 -0.48 -3.60 -8.68
CA LEU A 213 -1.69 -4.32 -8.26
C LEU A 213 -1.34 -5.75 -7.85
N TYR A 214 -1.59 -6.06 -6.59
CA TYR A 214 -1.42 -7.38 -6.02
C TYR A 214 -2.77 -7.98 -5.65
N THR A 215 -3.00 -9.29 -5.93
CA THR A 215 -4.25 -9.96 -5.58
C THR A 215 -4.02 -11.27 -4.84
N LYS A 216 -4.91 -11.54 -3.90
CA LYS A 216 -5.05 -12.84 -3.23
C LYS A 216 -6.45 -13.41 -3.45
N LEU A 217 -6.52 -14.68 -3.76
CA LEU A 217 -7.74 -15.47 -3.77
C LEU A 217 -7.60 -16.64 -2.81
N ASN A 218 -8.53 -16.81 -1.88
CA ASN A 218 -8.44 -17.83 -0.82
C ASN A 218 -7.10 -17.74 -0.03
N ASN A 219 -6.62 -16.54 0.23
CA ASN A 219 -5.35 -16.24 0.90
C ASN A 219 -4.08 -16.71 0.15
N GLN A 220 -4.22 -17.15 -1.10
CA GLN A 220 -3.10 -17.47 -1.99
C GLN A 220 -2.91 -16.34 -3.00
N THR A 221 -1.66 -15.96 -3.25
CA THR A 221 -1.33 -14.97 -4.28
C THR A 221 -1.68 -15.53 -5.64
N VAL A 222 -2.35 -14.72 -6.45
CA VAL A 222 -2.79 -15.07 -7.81
C VAL A 222 -2.50 -13.92 -8.77
N ASN A 223 -2.34 -14.25 -10.05
CA ASN A 223 -2.14 -13.23 -11.08
C ASN A 223 -3.40 -12.36 -11.22
N PRO A 224 -3.30 -11.04 -11.02
CA PRO A 224 -4.42 -10.11 -11.17
C PRO A 224 -5.14 -10.20 -12.53
N LEU A 225 -4.39 -10.40 -13.62
CA LEU A 225 -4.98 -10.51 -14.95
C LEU A 225 -5.87 -11.75 -15.10
N ASP A 226 -5.48 -12.88 -14.48
CA ASP A 226 -6.30 -14.11 -14.50
C ASP A 226 -7.60 -13.94 -13.70
N VAL A 227 -7.57 -13.13 -12.64
CA VAL A 227 -8.76 -12.76 -11.88
C VAL A 227 -9.70 -11.91 -12.74
N MET A 228 -9.17 -10.88 -13.39
CA MET A 228 -9.95 -9.92 -14.17
C MET A 228 -10.44 -10.48 -15.51
N SER A 229 -9.80 -11.52 -16.05
CA SER A 229 -10.20 -12.16 -17.33
C SER A 229 -11.35 -13.15 -17.16
N LYS A 230 -11.71 -13.54 -15.94
CA LYS A 230 -12.84 -14.43 -15.66
C LYS A 230 -14.16 -13.64 -15.76
N THR A 231 -14.56 -13.32 -16.98
CA THR A 231 -15.96 -12.95 -17.29
C THR A 231 -16.69 -14.22 -17.65
N GLU A 232 -17.56 -14.69 -16.77
CA GLU A 232 -18.57 -15.69 -17.13
C GLU A 232 -19.66 -15.07 -17.98
#